data_0b41ae1f6b8d7248eb1eb2d0270fd94a
#
_entry.id   0b41ae1f6b8d7248eb1eb2d0270fd94a
#
_cell.length_a   1.000
_cell.length_b   1.000
_cell.length_c   1.000
_cell.angle_alpha   90.00
_cell.angle_beta   90.00
_cell.angle_gamma   90.00
#
_symmetry.space_group_name_H-M   'P 1'
#
loop_
_entity.id
_entity.type
_entity.pdbx_description
1 polymer ?
#
loop_
_entity_poly.entity_id
_entity_poly.type
_entity_poly.pdbx_seq_one_letter_code
_entity_poly.pdbx_strand_id
1 'polypeptide(L)'
;VRTGRGVPQAISGLVRYTLVFIGFFVALAAAGIELTKLSIIAGGLGVGIGFGLQNVVNNFVSGLILLFERPIGVGDIIELPEIWGEMKRIGIRASVIRKFDGSEVIVPNSMLVSDKVVNWTLTDKVRRLELDVGVEYGTPAQQVIDLLVKVAKSNPKVFSNPEPLAFFVNFGDSALEFKLWTWVDVNYGYSIRSELAVAVQEALKQEDIGVPFPQRDLHIISENKDQIPDMRKGMSLPPNLNPAPNS
;
A
#
# COMPACT_ATOMS: atom_id res chain seq x y z
N VAL A 1 16.86 23.66 -7.77
CA VAL A 1 15.93 23.86 -8.89
C VAL A 1 16.74 24.43 -10.04
N ARG A 2 17.05 23.62 -11.08
CA ARG A 2 17.61 24.15 -12.33
C ARG A 2 16.49 24.93 -13.04
N THR A 3 16.39 26.21 -12.80
CA THR A 3 15.59 27.11 -13.63
C THR A 3 16.18 27.03 -15.05
N GLY A 4 15.47 26.29 -15.91
CA GLY A 4 15.90 26.16 -17.31
C GLY A 4 16.02 27.54 -17.93
N ARG A 5 17.13 27.80 -18.60
CA ARG A 5 17.45 29.07 -19.28
C ARG A 5 16.34 29.57 -20.24
N GLY A 6 15.30 28.77 -20.53
CA GLY A 6 14.17 29.12 -21.40
C GLY A 6 12.98 29.80 -20.74
N VAL A 7 12.83 29.74 -19.39
CA VAL A 7 11.65 30.28 -18.69
C VAL A 7 11.51 31.79 -18.82
N PRO A 8 12.58 32.63 -18.63
CA PRO A 8 12.48 34.07 -18.82
C PRO A 8 12.15 34.46 -20.24
N GLN A 9 12.67 33.73 -21.22
CA GLN A 9 12.42 33.99 -22.66
C GLN A 9 10.97 33.65 -23.05
N ALA A 10 10.43 32.54 -22.51
CA ALA A 10 9.03 32.18 -22.73
C ALA A 10 8.06 33.20 -22.11
N ILE A 11 8.33 33.67 -20.87
CA ILE A 11 7.54 34.72 -20.22
C ILE A 11 7.61 36.02 -21.01
N SER A 12 8.81 36.46 -21.41
CA SER A 12 9.01 37.68 -22.23
C SER A 12 8.25 37.57 -23.56
N GLY A 13 8.30 36.39 -24.21
CA GLY A 13 7.54 36.14 -25.44
C GLY A 13 6.03 36.26 -25.20
N LEU A 14 5.51 35.64 -24.16
CA LEU A 14 4.10 35.69 -23.82
C LEU A 14 3.63 37.13 -23.55
N VAL A 15 4.35 37.88 -22.72
CA VAL A 15 4.04 39.30 -22.45
C VAL A 15 4.06 40.13 -23.71
N ARG A 16 5.08 39.96 -24.57
CA ARG A 16 5.18 40.66 -25.85
C ARG A 16 3.96 40.39 -26.75
N TYR A 17 3.60 39.14 -26.95
CA TYR A 17 2.44 38.80 -27.79
C TYR A 17 1.12 39.26 -27.20
N THR A 18 0.95 39.23 -25.88
CA THR A 18 -0.23 39.79 -25.20
C THR A 18 -0.33 41.30 -25.42
N LEU A 19 0.79 42.04 -25.26
CA LEU A 19 0.82 43.51 -25.51
C LEU A 19 0.53 43.84 -26.97
N VAL A 20 1.11 43.08 -27.92
CA VAL A 20 0.84 43.26 -29.35
C VAL A 20 -0.63 43.00 -29.65
N PHE A 21 -1.22 41.97 -29.08
CA PHE A 21 -2.64 41.64 -29.25
C PHE A 21 -3.55 42.73 -28.69
N ILE A 22 -3.30 43.24 -27.49
CA ILE A 22 -4.06 44.35 -26.90
C ILE A 22 -3.88 45.62 -27.76
N GLY A 23 -2.65 45.97 -28.17
CA GLY A 23 -2.36 47.13 -29.00
C GLY A 23 -3.06 47.05 -30.36
N PHE A 24 -3.18 45.88 -30.95
CA PHE A 24 -3.92 45.68 -32.21
C PHE A 24 -5.40 46.01 -32.02
N PHE A 25 -6.06 45.57 -30.95
CA PHE A 25 -7.47 45.89 -30.67
C PHE A 25 -7.68 47.38 -30.40
N VAL A 26 -6.75 48.04 -29.68
CA VAL A 26 -6.80 49.46 -29.45
C VAL A 26 -6.66 50.24 -30.77
N ALA A 27 -5.78 49.82 -31.66
CA ALA A 27 -5.61 50.45 -32.98
C ALA A 27 -6.86 50.29 -33.86
N LEU A 28 -7.51 49.11 -33.83
CA LEU A 28 -8.79 48.88 -34.54
C LEU A 28 -9.89 49.80 -34.01
N ALA A 29 -10.00 49.96 -32.70
CA ALA A 29 -10.97 50.88 -32.08
C ALA A 29 -10.71 52.34 -32.48
N ALA A 30 -9.43 52.78 -32.49
CA ALA A 30 -9.06 54.13 -32.93
C ALA A 30 -9.32 54.39 -34.42
N ALA A 31 -9.28 53.32 -35.26
CA ALA A 31 -9.65 53.37 -36.65
C ALA A 31 -11.17 53.38 -36.91
N GLY A 32 -12.01 53.39 -35.87
CA GLY A 32 -13.48 53.43 -35.97
C GLY A 32 -14.13 52.11 -36.31
N ILE A 33 -13.41 51.00 -36.19
CA ILE A 33 -13.98 49.67 -36.43
C ILE A 33 -14.85 49.27 -35.23
N GLU A 34 -16.09 48.85 -35.50
CA GLU A 34 -17.00 48.35 -34.48
C GLU A 34 -16.45 47.09 -33.81
N LEU A 35 -16.03 47.19 -32.58
CA LEU A 35 -15.48 46.08 -31.80
C LEU A 35 -16.56 45.02 -31.38
N THR A 36 -17.84 45.39 -31.51
CA THR A 36 -18.96 44.51 -31.11
C THR A 36 -18.95 43.16 -31.85
N LYS A 37 -18.68 43.17 -33.16
CA LYS A 37 -18.63 41.93 -33.96
C LYS A 37 -17.39 41.09 -33.60
N LEU A 38 -16.28 41.75 -33.28
CA LEU A 38 -15.03 41.11 -32.87
C LEU A 38 -15.17 40.51 -31.45
N SER A 39 -15.94 41.14 -30.56
CA SER A 39 -16.15 40.65 -29.19
C SER A 39 -16.89 39.30 -29.15
N ILE A 40 -17.80 39.05 -30.11
CA ILE A 40 -18.49 37.77 -30.22
C ILE A 40 -17.50 36.65 -30.59
N ILE A 41 -16.63 36.92 -31.58
CA ILE A 41 -15.60 35.97 -31.99
C ILE A 41 -14.58 35.74 -30.87
N ALA A 42 -14.12 36.84 -30.24
CA ALA A 42 -13.19 36.75 -29.09
C ALA A 42 -13.81 36.02 -27.89
N GLY A 43 -15.11 36.21 -27.67
CA GLY A 43 -15.85 35.46 -26.64
C GLY A 43 -15.86 33.94 -26.91
N GLY A 44 -16.20 33.55 -28.14
CA GLY A 44 -16.15 32.11 -28.52
C GLY A 44 -14.75 31.50 -28.42
N LEU A 45 -13.73 32.26 -28.87
CA LEU A 45 -12.34 31.83 -28.71
C LEU A 45 -11.92 31.74 -27.25
N GLY A 46 -12.35 32.71 -26.42
CA GLY A 46 -12.10 32.72 -24.98
C GLY A 46 -12.67 31.52 -24.26
N VAL A 47 -13.89 31.10 -24.61
CA VAL A 47 -14.49 29.88 -24.08
C VAL A 47 -13.70 28.64 -24.49
N GLY A 48 -13.28 28.54 -25.77
CA GLY A 48 -12.45 27.43 -26.26
C GLY A 48 -11.09 27.34 -25.52
N ILE A 49 -10.41 28.49 -25.37
CA ILE A 49 -9.15 28.56 -24.59
C ILE A 49 -9.39 28.21 -23.13
N GLY A 50 -10.50 28.68 -22.52
CA GLY A 50 -10.88 28.36 -21.14
C GLY A 50 -11.02 26.86 -20.91
N PHE A 51 -11.71 26.14 -21.79
CA PHE A 51 -11.79 24.69 -21.73
C PHE A 51 -10.43 24.02 -21.94
N GLY A 52 -9.59 24.53 -22.85
CA GLY A 52 -8.25 24.01 -23.06
C GLY A 52 -7.32 24.18 -21.85
N LEU A 53 -7.50 25.25 -21.06
CA LEU A 53 -6.68 25.55 -19.87
C LEU A 53 -7.30 25.04 -18.57
N GLN A 54 -8.51 24.51 -18.59
CA GLN A 54 -9.27 24.09 -17.40
C GLN A 54 -8.43 23.21 -16.44
N ASN A 55 -7.75 22.20 -16.97
CA ASN A 55 -6.92 21.30 -16.17
C ASN A 55 -5.71 22.01 -15.54
N VAL A 56 -5.13 22.98 -16.24
CA VAL A 56 -3.99 23.74 -15.72
C VAL A 56 -4.43 24.62 -14.56
N VAL A 57 -5.55 25.34 -14.72
CA VAL A 57 -6.14 26.19 -13.68
C VAL A 57 -6.57 25.37 -12.49
N ASN A 58 -7.25 24.23 -12.69
CA ASN A 58 -7.68 23.35 -11.62
C ASN A 58 -6.49 22.86 -10.78
N ASN A 59 -5.44 22.39 -11.44
CA ASN A 59 -4.23 21.94 -10.75
C ASN A 59 -3.51 23.07 -10.01
N PHE A 60 -3.51 24.28 -10.56
CA PHE A 60 -2.93 25.45 -9.90
C PHE A 60 -3.71 25.82 -8.65
N VAL A 61 -5.05 25.93 -8.75
CA VAL A 61 -5.92 26.26 -7.61
C VAL A 61 -5.81 25.18 -6.53
N SER A 62 -5.82 23.90 -6.92
CA SER A 62 -5.59 22.79 -5.99
C SER A 62 -4.24 22.86 -5.30
N GLY A 63 -3.18 23.28 -6.01
CA GLY A 63 -1.87 23.52 -5.41
C GLY A 63 -1.89 24.63 -4.35
N LEU A 64 -2.64 25.71 -4.59
CA LEU A 64 -2.85 26.76 -3.57
C LEU A 64 -3.60 26.22 -2.36
N ILE A 65 -4.68 25.46 -2.55
CA ILE A 65 -5.43 24.83 -1.45
C ILE A 65 -4.50 23.97 -0.59
N LEU A 66 -3.72 23.08 -1.21
CA LEU A 66 -2.76 22.23 -0.49
C LEU A 66 -1.75 23.05 0.33
N LEU A 67 -1.31 24.20 -0.16
CA LEU A 67 -0.34 25.07 0.52
C LEU A 67 -0.97 25.87 1.67
N PHE A 68 -2.22 26.33 1.52
CA PHE A 68 -2.90 27.15 2.52
C PHE A 68 -3.59 26.33 3.61
N GLU A 69 -4.40 25.34 3.21
CA GLU A 69 -5.17 24.52 4.16
C GLU A 69 -4.34 23.37 4.73
N ARG A 70 -3.32 22.94 4.00
CA ARG A 70 -2.38 21.87 4.39
C ARG A 70 -3.06 20.57 4.86
N PRO A 71 -4.04 20.04 4.15
CA PRO A 71 -4.60 18.72 4.48
C PRO A 71 -3.56 17.61 4.30
N ILE A 72 -2.51 17.89 3.52
CA ILE A 72 -1.35 17.04 3.29
C ILE A 72 -0.11 17.94 3.36
N GLY A 73 0.84 17.57 4.21
CA GLY A 73 2.12 18.27 4.38
C GLY A 73 3.29 17.53 3.71
N VAL A 74 4.40 18.24 3.50
CA VAL A 74 5.67 17.61 3.12
C VAL A 74 6.18 16.79 4.32
N GLY A 75 6.51 15.53 4.08
CA GLY A 75 6.89 14.55 5.10
C GLY A 75 5.74 13.65 5.55
N ASP A 76 4.50 13.93 5.16
CA ASP A 76 3.37 13.06 5.46
C ASP A 76 3.44 11.77 4.69
N ILE A 77 3.04 10.69 5.35
CA ILE A 77 2.81 9.39 4.71
C ILE A 77 1.36 9.35 4.26
N ILE A 78 1.18 9.25 2.96
CA ILE A 78 -0.15 9.22 2.34
C ILE A 78 -0.35 7.98 1.51
N GLU A 79 -1.61 7.59 1.39
CA GLU A 79 -2.05 6.48 0.57
C GLU A 79 -3.17 6.93 -0.37
N LEU A 80 -2.95 6.67 -1.66
CA LEU A 80 -3.91 6.77 -2.74
C LEU A 80 -4.04 5.38 -3.39
N PRO A 81 -5.02 5.15 -4.27
CA PRO A 81 -5.04 3.93 -5.08
C PRO A 81 -3.68 3.71 -5.76
N GLU A 82 -3.05 2.54 -5.50
CA GLU A 82 -1.75 2.12 -6.06
C GLU A 82 -0.51 2.95 -5.63
N ILE A 83 -0.67 3.99 -4.82
CA ILE A 83 0.42 4.85 -4.36
C ILE A 83 0.41 4.89 -2.84
N TRP A 84 1.44 4.35 -2.21
CA TRP A 84 1.69 4.48 -0.79
C TRP A 84 3.11 4.98 -0.56
N GLY A 85 3.25 6.15 0.07
CA GLY A 85 4.55 6.79 0.21
C GLY A 85 4.54 8.11 0.95
N GLU A 86 5.70 8.74 1.01
CA GLU A 86 5.93 10.00 1.69
C GLU A 86 5.81 11.19 0.70
N MET A 87 5.08 12.21 1.07
CA MET A 87 5.00 13.47 0.34
C MET A 87 6.35 14.21 0.39
N LYS A 88 7.07 14.24 -0.72
CA LYS A 88 8.39 14.90 -0.79
C LYS A 88 8.32 16.36 -1.15
N ARG A 89 7.39 16.73 -2.00
CA ARG A 89 7.25 18.11 -2.47
C ARG A 89 5.85 18.40 -2.99
N ILE A 90 5.32 19.55 -2.61
CA ILE A 90 4.11 20.12 -3.19
C ILE A 90 4.53 21.21 -4.15
N GLY A 91 4.24 21.03 -5.43
CA GLY A 91 4.54 22.01 -6.48
C GLY A 91 3.30 22.81 -6.87
N ILE A 92 3.47 23.76 -7.79
CA ILE A 92 2.40 24.66 -8.23
C ILE A 92 1.25 23.89 -8.91
N ARG A 93 1.56 22.87 -9.72
CA ARG A 93 0.55 22.07 -10.47
C ARG A 93 0.56 20.59 -10.15
N ALA A 94 1.63 20.08 -9.58
CA ALA A 94 1.81 18.66 -9.29
C ALA A 94 2.72 18.50 -8.08
N SER A 95 2.44 17.49 -7.30
CA SER A 95 3.20 17.09 -6.12
C SER A 95 4.01 15.84 -6.41
N VAL A 96 5.04 15.58 -5.60
CA VAL A 96 5.93 14.43 -5.72
C VAL A 96 5.82 13.58 -4.47
N ILE A 97 5.44 12.31 -4.65
CA ILE A 97 5.35 11.29 -3.61
C ILE A 97 6.46 10.28 -3.85
N ARG A 98 7.26 10.00 -2.83
CA ARG A 98 8.27 8.95 -2.86
C ARG A 98 7.70 7.69 -2.24
N LYS A 99 7.54 6.65 -3.03
CA LYS A 99 7.09 5.34 -2.58
C LYS A 99 8.16 4.65 -1.73
N PHE A 100 7.76 3.68 -0.92
CA PHE A 100 8.69 2.92 -0.08
C PHE A 100 9.61 1.98 -0.87
N ASP A 101 9.32 1.73 -2.16
CA ASP A 101 10.24 1.07 -3.10
C ASP A 101 11.34 1.98 -3.65
N GLY A 102 11.31 3.29 -3.28
CA GLY A 102 12.27 4.31 -3.69
C GLY A 102 11.89 5.07 -4.96
N SER A 103 10.82 4.67 -5.67
CA SER A 103 10.32 5.39 -6.84
C SER A 103 9.64 6.71 -6.46
N GLU A 104 9.69 7.70 -7.36
CA GLU A 104 8.99 8.97 -7.19
C GLU A 104 7.85 9.08 -8.19
N VAL A 105 6.65 9.30 -7.67
CA VAL A 105 5.43 9.48 -8.46
C VAL A 105 5.05 10.95 -8.48
N ILE A 106 4.82 11.50 -9.68
CA ILE A 106 4.35 12.86 -9.87
C ILE A 106 2.83 12.81 -10.00
N VAL A 107 2.13 13.40 -9.04
CA VAL A 107 0.67 13.39 -8.96
C VAL A 107 0.14 14.81 -9.21
N PRO A 108 -0.82 15.00 -10.14
CA PRO A 108 -1.51 16.28 -10.30
C PRO A 108 -2.17 16.72 -8.99
N ASN A 109 -2.06 18.00 -8.64
CA ASN A 109 -2.61 18.51 -7.39
C ASN A 109 -4.14 18.36 -7.30
N SER A 110 -4.83 18.42 -8.42
CA SER A 110 -6.29 18.22 -8.48
C SER A 110 -6.70 16.84 -7.96
N MET A 111 -5.92 15.79 -8.19
CA MET A 111 -6.20 14.46 -7.65
C MET A 111 -6.08 14.43 -6.12
N LEU A 112 -5.12 15.15 -5.55
CA LEU A 112 -4.92 15.20 -4.11
C LEU A 112 -6.01 15.97 -3.36
N VAL A 113 -6.74 16.84 -4.06
CA VAL A 113 -7.82 17.67 -3.48
C VAL A 113 -9.20 17.07 -3.76
N SER A 114 -9.40 16.48 -4.95
CA SER A 114 -10.71 15.96 -5.36
C SER A 114 -10.94 14.50 -4.98
N ASP A 115 -9.89 13.72 -4.89
CA ASP A 115 -9.98 12.29 -4.62
C ASP A 115 -9.82 11.99 -3.12
N LYS A 116 -10.26 10.79 -2.73
CA LYS A 116 -10.06 10.33 -1.35
C LYS A 116 -8.59 9.99 -1.12
N VAL A 117 -7.96 10.70 -0.19
CA VAL A 117 -6.58 10.46 0.25
C VAL A 117 -6.59 10.03 1.71
N VAL A 118 -5.86 8.95 2.04
CA VAL A 118 -5.62 8.57 3.43
C VAL A 118 -4.29 9.19 3.86
N ASN A 119 -4.32 10.05 4.87
CA ASN A 119 -3.11 10.61 5.49
C ASN A 119 -2.85 9.88 6.81
N TRP A 120 -1.78 9.10 6.86
CA TRP A 120 -1.40 8.26 8.00
C TRP A 120 -0.69 9.05 9.12
N THR A 121 -0.31 10.29 8.86
CA THR A 121 0.52 11.11 9.76
C THR A 121 -0.07 12.49 10.04
N LEU A 122 -1.32 12.73 9.61
CA LEU A 122 -1.99 14.03 9.76
C LEU A 122 -2.05 14.51 11.21
N THR A 123 -2.41 13.63 12.14
CA THR A 123 -2.58 13.96 13.56
C THR A 123 -1.40 13.47 14.39
N ASP A 124 -0.98 12.23 14.14
CA ASP A 124 0.13 11.57 14.83
C ASP A 124 0.75 10.52 13.93
N LYS A 125 1.73 9.78 14.44
CA LYS A 125 2.40 8.69 13.71
C LYS A 125 2.00 7.31 14.20
N VAL A 126 0.94 7.23 14.99
CA VAL A 126 0.47 5.98 15.58
C VAL A 126 -0.34 5.19 14.56
N ARG A 127 0.14 4.01 14.21
CA ARG A 127 -0.55 3.11 13.29
C ARG A 127 -0.87 1.79 13.98
N ARG A 128 -2.09 1.27 13.77
CA ARG A 128 -2.43 -0.10 14.14
C ARG A 128 -1.74 -1.10 13.23
N LEU A 129 -1.03 -2.03 13.82
CA LEU A 129 -0.41 -3.17 13.17
C LEU A 129 -1.19 -4.43 13.56
N GLU A 130 -1.51 -5.26 12.59
CA GLU A 130 -2.19 -6.54 12.80
C GLU A 130 -1.24 -7.69 12.49
N LEU A 131 -1.18 -8.67 13.39
CA LEU A 131 -0.47 -9.92 13.21
C LEU A 131 -1.45 -11.08 13.35
N ASP A 132 -1.60 -11.87 12.30
CA ASP A 132 -2.38 -13.10 12.31
C ASP A 132 -1.53 -14.24 12.89
N VAL A 133 -2.11 -15.01 13.83
CA VAL A 133 -1.45 -16.12 14.50
C VAL A 133 -2.38 -17.33 14.50
N GLY A 134 -1.91 -18.45 13.99
CA GLY A 134 -2.62 -19.73 14.03
C GLY A 134 -1.96 -20.69 15.00
N VAL A 135 -2.75 -21.33 15.87
CA VAL A 135 -2.28 -22.38 16.79
C VAL A 135 -3.09 -23.65 16.62
N GLU A 136 -2.56 -24.77 17.06
CA GLU A 136 -3.22 -26.08 16.96
C GLU A 136 -4.51 -26.16 17.79
N TYR A 137 -5.42 -27.01 17.34
CA TYR A 137 -6.64 -27.33 18.06
C TYR A 137 -6.33 -28.02 19.40
N GLY A 138 -7.13 -27.69 20.41
CA GLY A 138 -6.94 -28.20 21.78
C GLY A 138 -6.19 -27.22 22.69
N THR A 139 -5.55 -26.17 22.12
CA THR A 139 -4.91 -25.11 22.91
C THR A 139 -5.99 -24.24 23.57
N PRO A 140 -5.89 -23.93 24.87
CA PRO A 140 -6.82 -23.02 25.54
C PRO A 140 -6.71 -21.60 24.94
N ALA A 141 -7.79 -21.10 24.35
CA ALA A 141 -7.78 -19.83 23.62
C ALA A 141 -7.37 -18.64 24.52
N GLN A 142 -7.79 -18.62 25.80
CA GLN A 142 -7.43 -17.55 26.72
C GLN A 142 -5.93 -17.51 27.01
N GLN A 143 -5.27 -18.66 27.10
CA GLN A 143 -3.81 -18.73 27.28
C GLN A 143 -3.07 -18.09 26.12
N VAL A 144 -3.54 -18.33 24.87
CA VAL A 144 -2.96 -17.72 23.67
C VAL A 144 -3.16 -16.21 23.66
N ILE A 145 -4.35 -15.73 24.00
CA ILE A 145 -4.66 -14.29 24.08
C ILE A 145 -3.71 -13.60 25.07
N ASP A 146 -3.59 -14.15 26.29
CA ASP A 146 -2.75 -13.58 27.34
C ASP A 146 -1.27 -13.58 26.94
N LEU A 147 -0.81 -14.67 26.29
CA LEU A 147 0.56 -14.78 25.78
C LEU A 147 0.86 -13.72 24.69
N LEU A 148 -0.03 -13.58 23.72
CA LEU A 148 0.14 -12.59 22.62
C LEU A 148 0.21 -11.16 23.16
N VAL A 149 -0.67 -10.81 24.10
CA VAL A 149 -0.66 -9.49 24.75
C VAL A 149 0.63 -9.28 25.55
N LYS A 150 1.06 -10.29 26.30
CA LYS A 150 2.33 -10.25 27.07
C LYS A 150 3.54 -10.03 26.16
N VAL A 151 3.62 -10.74 25.04
CA VAL A 151 4.69 -10.58 24.04
C VAL A 151 4.68 -9.17 23.44
N ALA A 152 3.50 -8.67 23.08
CA ALA A 152 3.37 -7.32 22.52
C ALA A 152 3.81 -6.24 23.51
N LYS A 153 3.41 -6.36 24.79
CA LYS A 153 3.78 -5.42 25.87
C LYS A 153 5.28 -5.46 26.19
N SER A 154 5.97 -6.55 25.91
CA SER A 154 7.42 -6.65 26.14
C SER A 154 8.27 -5.96 25.07
N ASN A 155 7.71 -5.64 23.90
CA ASN A 155 8.44 -4.96 22.84
C ASN A 155 8.42 -3.44 23.09
N PRO A 156 9.59 -2.78 23.30
CA PRO A 156 9.65 -1.36 23.63
C PRO A 156 9.21 -0.42 22.49
N LYS A 157 9.06 -0.92 21.26
CA LYS A 157 8.61 -0.16 20.08
C LYS A 157 7.09 -0.20 19.92
N VAL A 158 6.38 -1.00 20.71
CA VAL A 158 4.91 -1.05 20.76
C VAL A 158 4.45 -0.03 21.78
N PHE A 159 3.52 0.83 21.38
CA PHE A 159 2.95 1.81 22.29
C PHE A 159 2.08 1.13 23.35
N SER A 160 2.17 1.65 24.58
CA SER A 160 1.33 1.21 25.70
C SER A 160 -0.07 1.83 25.70
N ASN A 161 -0.26 2.91 24.95
CA ASN A 161 -1.54 3.59 24.76
C ASN A 161 -1.69 3.96 23.28
N PRO A 162 -2.67 3.41 22.55
CA PRO A 162 -3.62 2.36 23.01
C PRO A 162 -2.93 1.04 23.38
N GLU A 163 -3.49 0.29 24.33
CA GLU A 163 -2.93 -1.00 24.72
C GLU A 163 -3.02 -2.05 23.62
N PRO A 164 -2.03 -2.97 23.52
CA PRO A 164 -2.12 -4.14 22.66
C PRO A 164 -3.32 -5.03 23.04
N LEU A 165 -4.01 -5.53 22.02
CA LEU A 165 -5.19 -6.40 22.16
C LEU A 165 -4.99 -7.66 21.32
N ALA A 166 -5.42 -8.79 21.85
CA ALA A 166 -5.49 -10.03 21.11
C ALA A 166 -6.91 -10.58 21.10
N PHE A 167 -7.30 -11.19 19.99
CA PHE A 167 -8.64 -11.72 19.77
C PHE A 167 -8.54 -13.13 19.20
N PHE A 168 -9.39 -14.02 19.68
CA PHE A 168 -9.74 -15.25 18.99
C PHE A 168 -10.75 -14.89 17.89
N VAL A 169 -10.43 -15.18 16.64
CA VAL A 169 -11.19 -14.68 15.48
C VAL A 169 -12.03 -15.78 14.86
N ASN A 170 -11.46 -16.98 14.68
CA ASN A 170 -12.12 -18.02 13.92
C ASN A 170 -11.59 -19.41 14.26
N PHE A 171 -12.44 -20.42 14.00
CA PHE A 171 -12.05 -21.82 13.90
C PHE A 171 -11.70 -22.09 12.43
N GLY A 172 -10.41 -22.01 12.08
CA GLY A 172 -9.94 -22.25 10.73
C GLY A 172 -9.87 -23.74 10.38
N ASP A 173 -9.65 -24.07 9.12
CA ASP A 173 -9.62 -25.47 8.62
C ASP A 173 -8.57 -26.34 9.33
N SER A 174 -7.47 -25.76 9.78
CA SER A 174 -6.37 -26.50 10.41
C SER A 174 -5.82 -25.83 11.67
N ALA A 175 -6.34 -24.66 12.07
CA ALA A 175 -5.84 -23.87 13.17
C ALA A 175 -6.95 -23.12 13.89
N LEU A 176 -6.74 -22.81 15.18
CA LEU A 176 -7.43 -21.74 15.86
C LEU A 176 -6.78 -20.41 15.46
N GLU A 177 -7.57 -19.48 14.92
CA GLU A 177 -7.07 -18.23 14.36
C GLU A 177 -7.20 -17.07 15.34
N PHE A 178 -6.10 -16.37 15.56
CA PHE A 178 -6.01 -15.22 16.44
C PHE A 178 -5.48 -14.00 15.69
N LYS A 179 -5.87 -12.81 16.14
CA LYS A 179 -5.31 -11.54 15.70
C LYS A 179 -4.73 -10.79 16.88
N LEU A 180 -3.48 -10.38 16.73
CA LEU A 180 -2.83 -9.46 17.66
C LEU A 180 -2.84 -8.06 17.05
N TRP A 181 -3.47 -7.10 17.73
CA TRP A 181 -3.46 -5.70 17.38
C TRP A 181 -2.49 -4.94 18.29
N THR A 182 -1.58 -4.23 17.66
CA THR A 182 -0.60 -3.38 18.35
C THR A 182 -0.55 -2.02 17.68
N TRP A 183 -0.15 -1.01 18.41
CA TRP A 183 0.05 0.34 17.88
C TRP A 183 1.53 0.66 17.89
N VAL A 184 2.03 1.14 16.75
CA VAL A 184 3.44 1.36 16.48
C VAL A 184 3.63 2.62 15.66
N ASP A 185 4.86 3.14 15.60
CA ASP A 185 5.18 4.23 14.68
C ASP A 185 5.10 3.73 13.22
N VAL A 186 4.36 4.47 12.39
CA VAL A 186 4.08 4.15 10.99
C VAL A 186 5.35 3.90 10.16
N ASN A 187 6.46 4.57 10.51
CA ASN A 187 7.73 4.43 9.79
C ASN A 187 8.38 3.05 9.98
N TYR A 188 8.06 2.36 11.07
CA TYR A 188 8.73 1.11 11.45
C TYR A 188 7.79 -0.11 11.42
N GLY A 189 6.58 0.04 10.89
CA GLY A 189 5.55 -1.01 10.92
C GLY A 189 6.03 -2.39 10.44
N TYR A 190 6.77 -2.45 9.33
CA TYR A 190 7.27 -3.72 8.79
C TYR A 190 8.34 -4.37 9.68
N SER A 191 9.28 -3.60 10.19
CA SER A 191 10.34 -4.14 11.07
C SER A 191 9.76 -4.64 12.38
N ILE A 192 8.84 -3.86 12.98
CA ILE A 192 8.18 -4.24 14.22
C ILE A 192 7.28 -5.47 14.03
N ARG A 193 6.58 -5.57 12.89
CA ARG A 193 5.80 -6.77 12.57
C ARG A 193 6.65 -8.02 12.53
N SER A 194 7.81 -7.94 11.90
CA SER A 194 8.77 -9.06 11.86
C SER A 194 9.31 -9.41 13.25
N GLU A 195 9.69 -8.42 14.04
CA GLU A 195 10.17 -8.62 15.41
C GLU A 195 9.10 -9.29 16.29
N LEU A 196 7.85 -8.82 16.19
CA LEU A 196 6.73 -9.41 16.92
C LEU A 196 6.43 -10.84 16.47
N ALA A 197 6.47 -11.11 15.16
CA ALA A 197 6.23 -12.46 14.64
C ALA A 197 7.27 -13.47 15.18
N VAL A 198 8.55 -13.07 15.22
CA VAL A 198 9.61 -13.90 15.80
C VAL A 198 9.40 -14.10 17.30
N ALA A 199 9.11 -13.02 18.04
CA ALA A 199 8.88 -13.09 19.47
C ALA A 199 7.66 -13.96 19.84
N VAL A 200 6.59 -13.85 19.04
CA VAL A 200 5.39 -14.71 19.20
C VAL A 200 5.75 -16.17 18.94
N GLN A 201 6.50 -16.47 17.87
CA GLN A 201 6.93 -17.84 17.59
C GLN A 201 7.76 -18.45 18.72
N GLU A 202 8.70 -17.68 19.27
CA GLU A 202 9.51 -18.11 20.41
C GLU A 202 8.68 -18.35 21.68
N ALA A 203 7.71 -17.45 21.95
CA ALA A 203 6.84 -17.56 23.11
C ALA A 203 5.90 -18.78 23.00
N LEU A 204 5.31 -19.04 21.82
CA LEU A 204 4.50 -20.23 21.56
C LEU A 204 5.31 -21.51 21.81
N LYS A 205 6.57 -21.53 21.31
CA LYS A 205 7.46 -22.68 21.53
C LYS A 205 7.83 -22.89 23.01
N GLN A 206 8.00 -21.81 23.79
CA GLN A 206 8.29 -21.92 25.23
C GLN A 206 7.11 -22.46 26.05
N GLU A 207 5.89 -22.16 25.62
CA GLU A 207 4.64 -22.63 26.26
C GLU A 207 4.15 -23.97 25.68
N ASP A 208 4.95 -24.65 24.85
CA ASP A 208 4.63 -25.91 24.17
C ASP A 208 3.33 -25.85 23.34
N ILE A 209 3.07 -24.67 22.73
CA ILE A 209 1.93 -24.45 21.86
C ILE A 209 2.36 -24.67 20.41
N GLY A 210 1.75 -25.67 19.76
CA GLY A 210 2.05 -26.02 18.37
C GLY A 210 1.47 -25.02 17.36
N VAL A 211 2.26 -24.78 16.31
CA VAL A 211 1.77 -24.10 15.08
C VAL A 211 1.44 -25.20 14.08
N PRO A 212 0.16 -25.38 13.71
CA PRO A 212 -0.26 -26.53 12.94
C PRO A 212 0.21 -26.48 11.49
N PHE A 213 0.53 -27.66 10.95
CA PHE A 213 0.57 -27.87 9.51
C PHE A 213 -0.85 -28.06 8.95
N PRO A 214 -1.07 -27.93 7.64
CA PRO A 214 -2.35 -28.27 7.04
C PRO A 214 -2.78 -29.69 7.40
N GLN A 215 -3.93 -29.85 8.04
CA GLN A 215 -4.49 -31.13 8.47
C GLN A 215 -5.41 -31.69 7.39
N ARG A 216 -5.36 -33.02 7.15
CA ARG A 216 -6.28 -33.72 6.24
C ARG A 216 -6.65 -35.06 6.84
N ASP A 217 -7.93 -35.30 7.02
CA ASP A 217 -8.46 -36.58 7.38
C ASP A 217 -8.58 -37.48 6.14
N LEU A 218 -7.88 -38.62 6.15
CA LEU A 218 -7.95 -39.59 5.07
C LEU A 218 -8.79 -40.78 5.50
N HIS A 219 -9.99 -40.92 4.93
CA HIS A 219 -10.81 -42.11 5.06
C HIS A 219 -10.43 -43.12 3.97
N ILE A 220 -9.65 -44.15 4.31
CA ILE A 220 -9.28 -45.22 3.40
C ILE A 220 -10.39 -46.25 3.45
N ILE A 221 -11.25 -46.29 2.42
CA ILE A 221 -12.25 -47.31 2.25
C ILE A 221 -11.62 -48.42 1.42
N SER A 222 -11.28 -49.56 2.07
CA SER A 222 -10.84 -50.80 1.40
C SER A 222 -12.08 -51.59 0.96
N GLU A 223 -12.45 -51.51 -0.29
CA GLU A 223 -13.38 -52.46 -0.90
C GLU A 223 -12.64 -53.78 -1.19
N ASN A 224 -13.01 -54.81 -0.45
CA ASN A 224 -12.53 -56.19 -0.55
C ASN A 224 -11.23 -56.57 0.19
N LYS A 225 -11.40 -57.11 1.37
CA LYS A 225 -10.36 -57.94 2.04
C LYS A 225 -9.98 -59.24 1.26
N ASP A 226 -10.75 -59.62 0.23
CA ASP A 226 -10.62 -60.90 -0.46
C ASP A 226 -9.86 -60.83 -1.80
N GLN A 227 -9.35 -59.68 -2.21
CA GLN A 227 -8.60 -59.50 -3.44
C GLN A 227 -7.16 -58.98 -3.26
N ILE A 228 -6.54 -59.22 -2.12
CA ILE A 228 -5.09 -59.09 -2.04
C ILE A 228 -4.57 -60.42 -2.60
N PRO A 229 -4.01 -60.43 -3.85
CA PRO A 229 -3.34 -61.62 -4.34
C PRO A 229 -2.21 -61.92 -3.35
N ASP A 230 -2.22 -63.14 -2.79
CA ASP A 230 -1.10 -63.63 -1.98
C ASP A 230 0.17 -63.67 -2.82
N MET A 231 0.90 -62.55 -2.83
CA MET A 231 2.16 -62.40 -3.56
C MET A 231 3.23 -63.37 -3.08
N ARG A 232 2.97 -64.20 -2.04
CA ARG A 232 3.88 -65.26 -1.57
C ARG A 232 3.76 -66.53 -2.37
N LYS A 233 2.71 -66.75 -3.17
CA LYS A 233 2.52 -67.96 -3.98
C LYS A 233 3.20 -67.96 -5.33
N GLY A 234 3.85 -66.89 -5.74
CA GLY A 234 4.48 -66.76 -7.05
C GLY A 234 6.02 -66.79 -7.06
N MET A 235 6.67 -66.86 -5.90
CA MET A 235 8.12 -66.77 -5.82
C MET A 235 8.69 -68.17 -5.53
N SER A 236 8.61 -69.07 -6.52
CA SER A 236 9.45 -70.28 -6.58
C SER A 236 10.88 -69.85 -6.87
N LEU A 237 11.73 -69.87 -5.86
CA LEU A 237 13.18 -69.75 -6.06
C LEU A 237 13.67 -70.84 -7.02
N PRO A 238 14.49 -70.54 -8.02
CA PRO A 238 15.09 -71.54 -8.87
C PRO A 238 16.01 -72.41 -7.99
N PRO A 239 16.00 -73.77 -8.18
CA PRO A 239 16.90 -74.67 -7.47
C PRO A 239 18.31 -74.50 -8.04
N ASN A 240 19.31 -74.49 -7.15
CA ASN A 240 20.74 -74.57 -7.38
C ASN A 240 21.53 -73.24 -7.57
N LEU A 241 22.05 -72.79 -6.45
CA LEU A 241 23.40 -72.28 -6.38
C LEU A 241 24.13 -73.02 -5.25
N ASN A 242 24.83 -74.06 -5.64
CA ASN A 242 25.81 -74.72 -4.80
C ASN A 242 26.97 -73.75 -4.50
N PRO A 243 27.46 -73.62 -3.29
CA PRO A 243 28.68 -72.87 -3.01
C PRO A 243 29.88 -73.66 -3.56
N ALA A 244 30.75 -72.97 -4.32
CA ALA A 244 32.03 -73.51 -4.76
C ALA A 244 32.94 -73.76 -3.56
N PRO A 245 33.78 -74.85 -3.63
CA PRO A 245 34.67 -75.19 -2.55
C PRO A 245 35.86 -74.25 -2.47
N ASN A 246 36.29 -73.94 -1.25
CA ASN A 246 37.53 -73.25 -0.93
C ASN A 246 38.78 -73.98 -1.47
N SER A 247 39.62 -73.23 -2.13
CA SER A 247 41.05 -73.52 -2.24
C SER A 247 41.79 -72.14 -2.30
#